data_7480e629312b3d22fb75067cd04aaa66
#
_entry.id   7480e629312b3d22fb75067cd04aaa66
#
_cell.length_a   1.000
_cell.length_b   1.000
_cell.length_c   1.000
_cell.angle_alpha   90.00
_cell.angle_beta   90.00
_cell.angle_gamma   90.00
#
_symmetry.space_group_name_H-M   'P 1'
#
loop_
_entity.id
_entity.type
_entity.pdbx_description
1 polymer ?
#
loop_
_entity_poly.entity_id
_entity_poly.type
_entity_poly.pdbx_seq_one_letter_code
_entity_poly.pdbx_strand_id
1 'polypeptide(L)'
;MNLERYWAKPDKTIQQHINDLLTRLETLKTMGYIDSDDLYELVKQACYYHDIGKVTERFQQRVLAKEKQYFDPDREIPHNVLSVYFVNEDQVQKIKGHDKRDYARVCFAVMYHHDYCDPIKTILEREDTIKENLAEVKNEIFKLSQKFYTQLAMVKDIEDIRAVKIKGYLHKCDYSASGNYM
;
A
#
# COMPACT_ATOMS: atom_id res chain seq x y z
N MET A 1 -1.05 15.46 -0.55
CA MET A 1 0.23 15.21 -1.27
C MET A 1 0.02 15.22 -2.79
N ASN A 2 0.95 15.79 -3.57
CA ASN A 2 0.88 15.78 -5.05
C ASN A 2 1.72 14.61 -5.61
N LEU A 3 1.07 13.49 -5.92
CA LEU A 3 1.71 12.23 -6.34
C LEU A 3 2.24 12.25 -7.78
N GLU A 4 1.91 13.28 -8.58
CA GLU A 4 2.49 13.47 -9.93
C GLU A 4 3.99 13.83 -9.88
N ARG A 5 4.49 14.28 -8.72
CA ARG A 5 5.90 14.67 -8.54
C ARG A 5 6.81 13.49 -8.20
N TYR A 6 6.25 12.33 -7.89
CA TYR A 6 6.99 11.16 -7.43
C TYR A 6 6.88 10.01 -8.42
N TRP A 7 7.97 9.32 -8.64
CA TRP A 7 8.09 8.24 -9.60
C TRP A 7 7.85 6.88 -8.92
N ALA A 8 6.94 6.09 -9.47
CA ALA A 8 6.76 4.69 -9.07
C ALA A 8 7.84 3.79 -9.70
N LYS A 9 8.26 4.14 -10.93
CA LYS A 9 9.32 3.54 -11.74
C LYS A 9 9.84 4.57 -12.75
N PRO A 10 10.98 4.33 -13.46
CA PRO A 10 11.65 5.36 -14.27
C PRO A 10 10.78 6.07 -15.31
N ASP A 11 9.71 5.46 -15.76
CA ASP A 11 8.84 5.94 -16.85
C ASP A 11 7.40 6.26 -16.41
N LYS A 12 7.09 6.17 -15.09
CA LYS A 12 5.73 6.32 -14.61
C LYS A 12 5.67 6.95 -13.20
N THR A 13 4.87 7.99 -13.03
CA THR A 13 4.63 8.59 -11.71
C THR A 13 3.76 7.68 -10.83
N ILE A 14 3.78 7.92 -9.50
CA ILE A 14 2.92 7.19 -8.56
C ILE A 14 1.44 7.41 -8.93
N GLN A 15 1.06 8.65 -9.28
CA GLN A 15 -0.32 8.95 -9.68
C GLN A 15 -0.74 8.19 -10.94
N GLN A 16 0.11 8.15 -11.96
CA GLN A 16 -0.17 7.39 -13.17
C GLN A 16 -0.33 5.90 -12.89
N HIS A 17 0.55 5.34 -12.04
CA HIS A 17 0.45 3.94 -11.64
C HIS A 17 -0.86 3.64 -10.89
N ILE A 18 -1.25 4.49 -9.93
CA ILE A 18 -2.54 4.38 -9.22
C ILE A 18 -3.70 4.41 -10.22
N ASN A 19 -3.70 5.33 -11.19
CA ASN A 19 -4.76 5.45 -12.19
C ASN A 19 -4.89 4.17 -13.03
N ASP A 20 -3.77 3.55 -13.38
CA ASP A 20 -3.76 2.26 -14.08
C ASP A 20 -4.39 1.14 -13.23
N LEU A 21 -4.03 1.06 -11.94
CA LEU A 21 -4.64 0.09 -11.03
C LEU A 21 -6.16 0.28 -10.91
N LEU A 22 -6.59 1.53 -10.75
CA LEU A 22 -8.02 1.84 -10.64
C LEU A 22 -8.80 1.49 -11.91
N THR A 23 -8.20 1.68 -13.08
CA THR A 23 -8.77 1.24 -14.35
C THR A 23 -8.94 -0.29 -14.41
N ARG A 24 -7.93 -1.04 -13.92
CA ARG A 24 -8.03 -2.51 -13.83
C ARG A 24 -9.07 -2.95 -12.81
N LEU A 25 -9.15 -2.26 -11.68
CA LEU A 25 -10.15 -2.52 -10.64
C LEU A 25 -11.58 -2.33 -11.18
N GLU A 26 -11.83 -1.26 -11.92
CA GLU A 26 -13.13 -1.01 -12.55
C GLU A 26 -13.49 -2.12 -13.56
N THR A 27 -12.51 -2.58 -14.33
CA THR A 27 -12.69 -3.73 -15.23
C THR A 27 -13.12 -4.98 -14.46
N LEU A 28 -12.46 -5.30 -13.34
CA LEU A 28 -12.81 -6.46 -12.51
C LEU A 28 -14.24 -6.36 -11.95
N LYS A 29 -14.65 -5.14 -11.53
CA LYS A 29 -16.02 -4.89 -11.05
C LYS A 29 -17.04 -5.09 -12.18
N THR A 30 -16.80 -4.50 -13.34
CA THR A 30 -17.69 -4.60 -14.50
C THR A 30 -17.85 -6.05 -14.99
N MET A 31 -16.80 -6.85 -14.88
CA MET A 31 -16.82 -8.28 -15.22
C MET A 31 -17.48 -9.15 -14.13
N GLY A 32 -17.92 -8.58 -13.01
CA GLY A 32 -18.59 -9.30 -11.92
C GLY A 32 -17.67 -10.09 -10.99
N TYR A 33 -16.36 -9.87 -11.02
CA TYR A 33 -15.42 -10.51 -10.09
C TYR A 33 -15.50 -9.93 -8.67
N ILE A 34 -15.95 -8.70 -8.53
CA ILE A 34 -16.15 -8.04 -7.23
C ILE A 34 -17.65 -7.91 -7.00
N ASP A 35 -18.14 -8.65 -6.02
CA ASP A 35 -19.56 -8.92 -5.77
C ASP A 35 -20.25 -7.88 -4.87
N SER A 36 -19.50 -6.95 -4.26
CA SER A 36 -20.08 -5.94 -3.38
C SER A 36 -19.37 -4.58 -3.50
N ASP A 37 -20.14 -3.49 -3.29
CA ASP A 37 -19.62 -2.13 -3.38
C ASP A 37 -18.62 -1.80 -2.26
N ASP A 38 -18.85 -2.32 -1.07
CA ASP A 38 -17.94 -2.13 0.07
C ASP A 38 -16.59 -2.83 -0.14
N LEU A 39 -16.57 -4.03 -0.70
CA LEU A 39 -15.33 -4.71 -1.08
C LEU A 39 -14.59 -3.93 -2.18
N TYR A 40 -15.32 -3.44 -3.19
CA TYR A 40 -14.75 -2.60 -4.24
C TYR A 40 -14.06 -1.35 -3.66
N GLU A 41 -14.72 -0.62 -2.77
CA GLU A 41 -14.16 0.59 -2.16
C GLU A 41 -12.94 0.26 -1.27
N LEU A 42 -12.93 -0.87 -0.55
CA LEU A 42 -11.77 -1.30 0.23
C LEU A 42 -10.56 -1.65 -0.66
N VAL A 43 -10.78 -2.36 -1.76
CA VAL A 43 -9.73 -2.66 -2.74
C VAL A 43 -9.21 -1.37 -3.38
N LYS A 44 -10.09 -0.41 -3.66
CA LYS A 44 -9.72 0.91 -4.18
C LYS A 44 -8.81 1.67 -3.21
N GLN A 45 -9.10 1.64 -1.89
CA GLN A 45 -8.18 2.18 -0.88
C GLN A 45 -6.83 1.46 -0.90
N ALA A 46 -6.82 0.13 -0.96
CA ALA A 46 -5.58 -0.62 -1.04
C ALA A 46 -4.77 -0.27 -2.31
N CYS A 47 -5.41 -0.17 -3.47
CA CYS A 47 -4.78 0.27 -4.73
C CYS A 47 -4.21 1.70 -4.64
N TYR A 48 -4.91 2.60 -3.92
CA TYR A 48 -4.43 3.96 -3.75
C TYR A 48 -3.18 4.02 -2.87
N TYR A 49 -3.15 3.27 -1.76
CA TYR A 49 -2.10 3.41 -0.76
C TYR A 49 -0.88 2.50 -0.96
N HIS A 50 -0.95 1.40 -1.73
CA HIS A 50 0.06 0.34 -1.74
C HIS A 50 1.48 0.84 -2.02
N ASP A 51 1.64 1.83 -2.89
CA ASP A 51 2.91 2.35 -3.38
C ASP A 51 3.26 3.76 -2.86
N ILE A 52 2.45 4.37 -1.98
CA ILE A 52 2.71 5.73 -1.50
C ILE A 52 4.03 5.82 -0.72
N GLY A 53 4.47 4.76 -0.06
CA GLY A 53 5.79 4.70 0.57
C GLY A 53 6.98 4.97 -0.37
N LYS A 54 6.77 4.92 -1.67
CA LYS A 54 7.77 5.31 -2.70
C LYS A 54 8.05 6.82 -2.75
N VAL A 55 7.27 7.67 -2.08
CA VAL A 55 7.51 9.13 -2.02
C VAL A 55 8.78 9.52 -1.26
N THR A 56 9.39 8.59 -0.53
CA THR A 56 10.58 8.86 0.27
C THR A 56 11.77 9.24 -0.60
N GLU A 57 12.60 10.17 -0.11
CA GLU A 57 13.75 10.69 -0.83
C GLU A 57 14.67 9.57 -1.34
N ARG A 58 14.98 8.59 -0.49
CA ARG A 58 15.86 7.46 -0.85
C ARG A 58 15.32 6.65 -2.02
N PHE A 59 14.01 6.35 -2.01
CA PHE A 59 13.39 5.66 -3.14
C PHE A 59 13.45 6.52 -4.41
N GLN A 60 13.15 7.83 -4.32
CA GLN A 60 13.17 8.74 -5.46
C GLN A 60 14.59 8.92 -6.04
N GLN A 61 15.60 9.05 -5.19
CA GLN A 61 16.99 9.09 -5.63
C GLN A 61 17.38 7.82 -6.41
N ARG A 62 16.97 6.66 -5.92
CA ARG A 62 17.27 5.38 -6.56
C ARG A 62 16.56 5.19 -7.89
N VAL A 63 15.27 5.54 -7.99
CA VAL A 63 14.49 5.36 -9.23
C VAL A 63 14.92 6.33 -10.33
N LEU A 64 15.44 7.52 -9.96
CA LEU A 64 15.90 8.55 -10.89
C LEU A 64 17.41 8.46 -11.19
N ALA A 65 18.13 7.57 -10.54
CA ALA A 65 19.57 7.44 -10.75
C ALA A 65 19.89 7.01 -12.18
N LYS A 66 20.91 7.65 -12.79
CA LYS A 66 21.40 7.29 -14.13
C LYS A 66 22.02 5.90 -14.16
N GLU A 67 22.70 5.53 -13.05
CA GLU A 67 23.25 4.20 -12.86
C GLU A 67 22.34 3.41 -11.90
N LYS A 68 22.22 2.11 -12.15
CA LYS A 68 21.41 1.22 -11.32
C LYS A 68 21.86 1.25 -9.88
N GLN A 69 21.02 1.74 -9.00
CA GLN A 69 21.22 1.68 -7.55
C GLN A 69 20.42 0.53 -6.95
N TYR A 70 20.97 -0.10 -5.92
CA TYR A 70 20.33 -1.19 -5.22
C TYR A 70 19.73 -0.70 -3.91
N PHE A 71 18.73 -1.42 -3.44
CA PHE A 71 18.13 -1.23 -2.13
C PHE A 71 19.20 -1.45 -1.05
N ASP A 72 19.33 -0.48 -0.12
CA ASP A 72 20.22 -0.55 1.02
C ASP A 72 19.44 -1.00 2.27
N PRO A 73 19.53 -2.29 2.67
CA PRO A 73 18.73 -2.80 3.79
C PRO A 73 19.07 -2.18 5.15
N ASP A 74 20.22 -1.54 5.29
CA ASP A 74 20.61 -0.89 6.55
C ASP A 74 19.98 0.49 6.70
N ARG A 75 19.73 1.18 5.59
CA ARG A 75 19.26 2.56 5.57
C ARG A 75 17.85 2.74 5.01
N GLU A 76 17.39 1.81 4.21
CA GLU A 76 16.07 1.89 3.58
C GLU A 76 15.08 0.95 4.25
N ILE A 77 13.83 1.39 4.28
CA ILE A 77 12.68 0.55 4.64
C ILE A 77 11.92 0.22 3.35
N PRO A 78 11.51 -1.04 3.13
CA PRO A 78 10.69 -1.39 1.98
C PRO A 78 9.43 -0.52 1.89
N HIS A 79 9.10 -0.04 0.68
CA HIS A 79 8.01 0.91 0.48
C HIS A 79 6.64 0.37 0.92
N ASN A 80 6.40 -0.93 0.83
CA ASN A 80 5.17 -1.57 1.30
C ASN A 80 4.98 -1.41 2.82
N VAL A 81 6.08 -1.41 3.60
CA VAL A 81 6.06 -1.12 5.05
C VAL A 81 5.79 0.37 5.28
N LEU A 82 6.47 1.25 4.54
CA LEU A 82 6.27 2.70 4.67
C LEU A 82 4.86 3.13 4.24
N SER A 83 4.28 2.47 3.25
CA SER A 83 2.97 2.80 2.70
C SER A 83 1.85 2.71 3.74
N VAL A 84 1.97 1.84 4.74
CA VAL A 84 0.93 1.70 5.78
C VAL A 84 0.74 2.97 6.61
N TYR A 85 1.79 3.79 6.75
CA TYR A 85 1.74 5.04 7.49
C TYR A 85 0.91 6.13 6.79
N PHE A 86 0.55 5.94 5.53
CA PHE A 86 -0.28 6.85 4.76
C PHE A 86 -1.75 6.44 4.71
N VAL A 87 -2.09 5.22 5.14
CA VAL A 87 -3.47 4.73 5.12
C VAL A 87 -4.31 5.51 6.12
N ASN A 88 -5.34 6.20 5.62
CA ASN A 88 -6.22 7.02 6.44
C ASN A 88 -7.38 6.17 6.99
N GLU A 89 -7.38 5.91 8.31
CA GLU A 89 -8.44 5.15 8.99
C GLU A 89 -9.82 5.78 8.77
N ASP A 90 -9.93 7.12 8.86
CA ASP A 90 -11.21 7.83 8.70
C ASP A 90 -11.81 7.66 7.29
N GLN A 91 -10.97 7.55 6.26
CA GLN A 91 -11.45 7.29 4.90
C GLN A 91 -11.99 5.87 4.76
N VAL A 92 -11.33 4.90 5.35
CA VAL A 92 -11.82 3.50 5.36
C VAL A 92 -13.12 3.38 6.15
N GLN A 93 -13.23 4.05 7.30
CA GLN A 93 -14.43 4.00 8.15
C GLN A 93 -15.65 4.72 7.52
N LYS A 94 -15.47 5.59 6.55
CA LYS A 94 -16.56 6.22 5.79
C LYS A 94 -17.18 5.32 4.72
N ILE A 95 -16.57 4.20 4.40
CA ILE A 95 -17.10 3.25 3.42
C ILE A 95 -18.41 2.65 3.97
N LYS A 96 -19.49 2.76 3.20
CA LYS A 96 -20.79 2.19 3.59
C LYS A 96 -20.70 0.67 3.71
N GLY A 97 -21.13 0.13 4.84
CA GLY A 97 -21.00 -1.32 5.11
C GLY A 97 -19.64 -1.74 5.65
N HIS A 98 -18.78 -0.79 6.05
CA HIS A 98 -17.50 -1.10 6.66
C HIS A 98 -17.64 -1.92 7.95
N ASP A 99 -16.66 -2.78 8.20
CA ASP A 99 -16.46 -3.52 9.45
C ASP A 99 -15.31 -2.86 10.24
N LYS A 100 -15.35 -2.93 11.56
CA LYS A 100 -14.31 -2.36 12.45
C LYS A 100 -12.88 -2.82 12.16
N ARG A 101 -12.71 -3.94 11.45
CA ARG A 101 -11.40 -4.50 11.04
C ARG A 101 -10.96 -4.08 9.64
N ASP A 102 -11.82 -3.40 8.87
CA ASP A 102 -11.52 -3.10 7.46
C ASP A 102 -10.29 -2.20 7.29
N TYR A 103 -10.02 -1.29 8.23
CA TYR A 103 -8.77 -0.54 8.25
C TYR A 103 -7.54 -1.47 8.33
N ALA A 104 -7.54 -2.41 9.27
CA ALA A 104 -6.46 -3.38 9.41
C ALA A 104 -6.35 -4.31 8.19
N ARG A 105 -7.46 -4.67 7.53
CA ARG A 105 -7.48 -5.46 6.29
C ARG A 105 -6.85 -4.72 5.11
N VAL A 106 -7.15 -3.43 4.96
CA VAL A 106 -6.50 -2.58 3.94
C VAL A 106 -5.00 -2.47 4.23
N CYS A 107 -4.63 -2.17 5.48
CA CYS A 107 -3.23 -2.11 5.89
C CYS A 107 -2.50 -3.45 5.66
N PHE A 108 -3.15 -4.58 5.96
CA PHE A 108 -2.62 -5.91 5.68
C PHE A 108 -2.34 -6.09 4.18
N ALA A 109 -3.31 -5.75 3.32
CA ALA A 109 -3.12 -5.85 1.88
C ALA A 109 -1.94 -4.98 1.40
N VAL A 110 -1.86 -3.73 1.90
CA VAL A 110 -0.78 -2.79 1.58
C VAL A 110 0.58 -3.29 2.07
N MET A 111 0.69 -3.79 3.31
CA MET A 111 1.95 -4.27 3.89
C MET A 111 2.47 -5.53 3.21
N TYR A 112 1.58 -6.43 2.83
CA TYR A 112 1.91 -7.76 2.32
C TYR A 112 1.70 -7.90 0.81
N HIS A 113 1.66 -6.79 0.05
CA HIS A 113 1.61 -6.88 -1.41
C HIS A 113 2.97 -7.29 -2.03
N HIS A 114 4.06 -7.21 -1.25
CA HIS A 114 5.37 -7.77 -1.57
C HIS A 114 5.90 -8.64 -0.44
N ASP A 115 6.69 -9.65 -0.77
CA ASP A 115 7.31 -10.58 0.19
C ASP A 115 8.79 -10.25 0.44
N TYR A 116 9.12 -8.94 0.58
CA TYR A 116 10.52 -8.51 0.77
C TYR A 116 11.04 -8.72 2.20
N CYS A 117 10.15 -8.70 3.19
CA CYS A 117 10.49 -8.79 4.61
C CYS A 117 9.26 -9.16 5.43
N ASP A 118 9.44 -9.41 6.74
CA ASP A 118 8.32 -9.39 7.68
C ASP A 118 8.00 -7.93 8.05
N PRO A 119 6.87 -7.36 7.58
CA PRO A 119 6.55 -5.96 7.80
C PRO A 119 6.37 -5.61 9.28
N ILE A 120 5.75 -6.48 10.09
CA ILE A 120 5.53 -6.22 11.51
C ILE A 120 6.86 -6.20 12.25
N LYS A 121 7.72 -7.19 12.01
CA LYS A 121 9.06 -7.22 12.58
C LYS A 121 9.84 -5.96 12.22
N THR A 122 9.79 -5.56 10.95
CA THR A 122 10.43 -4.33 10.48
C THR A 122 9.94 -3.09 11.21
N ILE A 123 8.61 -2.96 11.41
CA ILE A 123 8.02 -1.82 12.14
C ILE A 123 8.50 -1.78 13.59
N LEU A 124 8.55 -2.94 14.26
CA LEU A 124 8.91 -3.03 15.67
C LEU A 124 10.42 -2.85 15.92
N GLU A 125 11.28 -3.36 15.04
CA GLU A 125 12.73 -3.36 15.24
C GLU A 125 13.45 -2.15 14.61
N ARG A 126 12.79 -1.43 13.67
CA ARG A 126 13.45 -0.38 12.88
C ARG A 126 12.71 0.97 12.95
N GLU A 127 12.12 1.28 14.08
CA GLU A 127 11.32 2.49 14.27
C GLU A 127 12.08 3.78 13.91
N ASP A 128 13.35 3.89 14.31
CA ASP A 128 14.15 5.09 14.04
C ASP A 128 14.49 5.23 12.54
N THR A 129 14.83 4.12 11.87
CA THR A 129 15.04 4.13 10.41
C THR A 129 13.74 4.50 9.67
N ILE A 130 12.59 4.04 10.14
CA ILE A 130 11.28 4.43 9.58
C ILE A 130 11.05 5.94 9.74
N LYS A 131 11.31 6.50 10.93
CA LYS A 131 11.19 7.95 11.18
C LYS A 131 12.11 8.76 10.26
N GLU A 132 13.35 8.31 10.06
CA GLU A 132 14.30 8.94 9.13
C GLU A 132 13.79 8.92 7.70
N ASN A 133 13.31 7.76 7.22
CA ASN A 133 12.78 7.62 5.85
C ASN A 133 11.52 8.47 5.61
N LEU A 134 10.72 8.71 6.65
CA LEU A 134 9.48 9.49 6.57
C LEU A 134 9.65 10.97 6.98
N ALA A 135 10.87 11.42 7.31
CA ALA A 135 11.11 12.74 7.89
C ALA A 135 10.58 13.91 7.03
N GLU A 136 10.73 13.81 5.70
CA GLU A 136 10.30 14.87 4.78
C GLU A 136 8.78 14.90 4.56
N VAL A 137 8.10 13.78 4.80
CA VAL A 137 6.65 13.62 4.59
C VAL A 137 5.88 13.48 5.90
N LYS A 138 6.49 13.84 7.03
CA LYS A 138 5.95 13.63 8.39
C LYS A 138 4.54 14.21 8.62
N ASN A 139 4.15 15.23 7.86
CA ASN A 139 2.83 15.86 7.98
C ASN A 139 1.73 15.12 7.19
N GLU A 140 2.12 14.14 6.39
CA GLU A 140 1.23 13.35 5.53
C GLU A 140 1.01 11.93 6.07
N ILE A 141 1.63 11.59 7.21
CA ILE A 141 1.57 10.25 7.80
C ILE A 141 0.64 10.18 9.01
N PHE A 142 0.10 8.99 9.25
CA PHE A 142 -0.73 8.67 10.40
C PHE A 142 0.04 7.81 11.40
N LYS A 143 -0.20 8.05 12.71
CA LYS A 143 0.41 7.27 13.76
C LYS A 143 -0.31 5.92 13.90
N LEU A 144 0.44 4.82 13.87
CA LEU A 144 -0.11 3.50 14.13
C LEU A 144 -0.43 3.35 15.62
N SER A 145 -1.67 3.02 15.94
CA SER A 145 -2.15 2.87 17.33
C SER A 145 -1.97 1.46 17.86
N GLN A 146 -2.01 1.28 19.19
CA GLN A 146 -2.04 -0.07 19.78
C GLN A 146 -3.21 -0.91 19.27
N LYS A 147 -4.37 -0.28 19.04
CA LYS A 147 -5.55 -0.93 18.45
C LYS A 147 -5.26 -1.50 17.07
N PHE A 148 -4.47 -0.78 16.24
CA PHE A 148 -4.04 -1.24 14.92
C PHE A 148 -3.31 -2.58 15.01
N TYR A 149 -2.30 -2.70 15.89
CA TYR A 149 -1.54 -3.95 16.03
C TYR A 149 -2.40 -5.12 16.48
N THR A 150 -3.35 -4.88 17.40
CA THR A 150 -4.31 -5.92 17.86
C THR A 150 -5.20 -6.37 16.70
N GLN A 151 -5.73 -5.45 15.92
CA GLN A 151 -6.58 -5.77 14.77
C GLN A 151 -5.81 -6.46 13.65
N LEU A 152 -4.57 -6.02 13.39
CA LEU A 152 -3.71 -6.63 12.38
C LEU A 152 -3.34 -8.07 12.73
N ALA A 153 -3.08 -8.36 14.02
CA ALA A 153 -2.85 -9.73 14.48
C ALA A 153 -4.05 -10.64 14.19
N MET A 154 -5.27 -10.13 14.39
CA MET A 154 -6.51 -10.86 14.06
C MET A 154 -6.70 -11.07 12.56
N VAL A 155 -6.29 -10.10 11.73
CA VAL A 155 -6.41 -10.16 10.26
C VAL A 155 -5.38 -11.12 9.65
N LYS A 156 -4.21 -11.28 10.28
CA LYS A 156 -3.21 -12.27 9.84
C LYS A 156 -3.69 -13.71 9.99
N ASP A 157 -4.75 -13.95 10.75
CA ASP A 157 -5.39 -15.24 10.77
C ASP A 157 -5.90 -15.58 9.36
N ILE A 158 -5.48 -16.75 8.85
CA ILE A 158 -5.82 -17.22 7.50
C ILE A 158 -7.33 -17.36 7.27
N GLU A 159 -8.14 -17.32 8.32
CA GLU A 159 -9.59 -17.35 8.25
C GLU A 159 -10.23 -16.02 7.84
N ASP A 160 -9.49 -14.90 7.81
CA ASP A 160 -10.03 -13.62 7.33
C ASP A 160 -10.09 -13.55 5.79
N ILE A 161 -11.11 -14.21 5.23
CA ILE A 161 -11.34 -14.29 3.77
C ILE A 161 -11.43 -12.90 3.14
N ARG A 162 -11.97 -11.91 3.86
CA ARG A 162 -12.10 -10.54 3.34
C ARG A 162 -10.72 -9.88 3.15
N ALA A 163 -9.79 -10.07 4.09
CA ALA A 163 -8.41 -9.60 3.96
C ALA A 163 -7.70 -10.25 2.77
N VAL A 164 -7.88 -11.57 2.60
CA VAL A 164 -7.32 -12.33 1.47
C VAL A 164 -7.89 -11.82 0.14
N LYS A 165 -9.19 -11.56 0.05
CA LYS A 165 -9.82 -10.99 -1.14
C LYS A 165 -9.24 -9.61 -1.48
N ILE A 166 -9.13 -8.69 -0.50
CA ILE A 166 -8.57 -7.34 -0.73
C ILE A 166 -7.13 -7.44 -1.26
N LYS A 167 -6.27 -8.23 -0.60
CA LYS A 167 -4.88 -8.45 -1.05
C LYS A 167 -4.84 -9.08 -2.45
N GLY A 168 -5.66 -10.09 -2.72
CA GLY A 168 -5.71 -10.78 -4.00
C GLY A 168 -6.09 -9.86 -5.16
N TYR A 169 -7.12 -9.02 -4.97
CA TYR A 169 -7.52 -8.04 -5.98
C TYR A 169 -6.48 -6.93 -6.17
N LEU A 170 -5.85 -6.44 -5.08
CA LEU A 170 -4.73 -5.52 -5.18
C LEU A 170 -3.61 -6.10 -6.05
N HIS A 171 -3.16 -7.33 -5.76
CA HIS A 171 -2.15 -8.02 -6.56
C HIS A 171 -2.56 -8.13 -8.03
N LYS A 172 -3.81 -8.53 -8.29
CA LYS A 172 -4.29 -8.66 -9.67
C LYS A 172 -4.24 -7.34 -10.42
N CYS A 173 -4.64 -6.23 -9.77
CA CYS A 173 -4.59 -4.90 -10.35
C CYS A 173 -3.15 -4.46 -10.60
N ASP A 174 -2.25 -4.62 -9.62
CA ASP A 174 -0.86 -4.20 -9.71
C ASP A 174 -0.10 -4.97 -10.78
N TYR A 175 -0.17 -6.30 -10.81
CA TYR A 175 0.44 -7.11 -11.87
C TYR A 175 -0.06 -6.72 -13.26
N SER A 176 -1.38 -6.48 -13.40
CA SER A 176 -1.96 -6.09 -14.68
C SER A 176 -1.58 -4.68 -15.12
N ALA A 177 -1.33 -3.76 -14.16
CA ALA A 177 -0.89 -2.39 -14.43
C ALA A 177 0.62 -2.29 -14.66
N SER A 178 1.40 -3.21 -14.09
CA SER A 178 2.87 -3.25 -14.20
C SER A 178 3.36 -4.04 -15.40
N GLY A 179 2.62 -5.07 -15.83
CA GLY A 179 2.87 -5.79 -17.06
C GLY A 179 2.21 -5.10 -18.25
N ASN A 180 2.94 -4.91 -19.36
CA ASN A 180 2.36 -4.48 -20.63
C ASN A 180 1.53 -5.61 -21.27
N TYR A 181 0.68 -6.26 -20.49
CA TYR A 181 -0.26 -7.24 -21.03
C TYR A 181 -1.48 -6.48 -21.55
N MET A 182 -1.45 -6.20 -22.85
CA MET A 182 -2.66 -5.98 -23.63
C MET A 182 -3.42 -7.29 -23.78
#